data_2212790a6e5a2dfe283092897b71cc19
#
_entry.id   2212790a6e5a2dfe283092897b71cc19
#
_cell.length_a   1.000
_cell.length_b   1.000
_cell.length_c   1.000
_cell.angle_alpha   90.00
_cell.angle_beta   90.00
_cell.angle_gamma   90.00
#
_symmetry.space_group_name_H-M   'P 1'
#
loop_
_entity.id
_entity.type
_entity.pdbx_description
1 polymer ?
#
loop_
_entity_poly.entity_id
_entity_poly.type
_entity_poly.pdbx_seq_one_letter_code
_entity_poly.pdbx_strand_id
1 'polypeptide(L)'
;NLAKYGAPVGEIFLEHFMKLIPEDDHKFAGLHAAMFSGGSFIYVPKGVTAELPIQSYYRMNEPGIGQFEHTLIVVDEGSELHFIEGCSAPKYEKNNLHVGSVEIFVKKGAKMRFSTVESWSKNVFNLNTKRALVEAGGEMEWVSGTFGSKVTMLYPTTILKGEGAKMEYLGMSLASGEQILDSGAKAICLADNTS
;
A
#
# COMPACT_ATOMS: atom_id res chain seq x y z
N ASN A 1 11.62 -16.62 0.90
CA ASN A 1 12.72 -17.27 0.20
C ASN A 1 12.48 -17.21 -1.32
N LEU A 2 12.80 -16.05 -1.93
CA LEU A 2 12.57 -15.75 -3.35
C LEU A 2 13.29 -16.69 -4.30
N ALA A 3 14.38 -17.33 -3.85
CA ALA A 3 15.09 -18.36 -4.60
C ALA A 3 14.23 -19.59 -4.99
N LYS A 4 13.08 -19.77 -4.33
CA LYS A 4 12.13 -20.85 -4.65
C LYS A 4 11.29 -20.61 -5.91
N TYR A 5 11.19 -19.35 -6.37
CA TYR A 5 10.24 -18.96 -7.43
C TYR A 5 10.90 -18.71 -8.79
N GLY A 6 12.17 -19.05 -8.94
CA GLY A 6 12.94 -18.84 -10.16
C GLY A 6 13.57 -17.46 -10.29
N ALA A 7 14.64 -17.37 -11.04
CA ALA A 7 15.44 -16.14 -11.22
C ALA A 7 14.61 -14.92 -11.69
N PRO A 8 13.67 -15.01 -12.65
CA PRO A 8 12.93 -13.85 -13.14
C PRO A 8 12.10 -13.13 -12.07
N VAL A 9 11.46 -13.90 -11.16
CA VAL A 9 10.61 -13.33 -10.10
C VAL A 9 11.45 -12.64 -9.03
N GLY A 10 12.61 -13.21 -8.71
CA GLY A 10 13.57 -12.62 -7.78
C GLY A 10 14.16 -11.31 -8.31
N GLU A 11 14.46 -11.24 -9.59
CA GLU A 11 14.97 -10.04 -10.26
C GLU A 11 13.93 -8.92 -10.24
N ILE A 12 12.66 -9.21 -10.57
CA ILE A 12 11.56 -8.23 -10.50
C ILE A 12 11.41 -7.68 -9.08
N PHE A 13 11.51 -8.53 -8.06
CA PHE A 13 11.44 -8.08 -6.67
C PHE A 13 12.59 -7.11 -6.34
N LEU A 14 13.82 -7.48 -6.64
CA LEU A 14 15.00 -6.67 -6.33
C LEU A 14 15.02 -5.33 -7.09
N GLU A 15 14.47 -5.30 -8.30
CA GLU A 15 14.34 -4.09 -9.11
C GLU A 15 13.38 -3.08 -8.50
N HIS A 16 12.34 -3.54 -7.80
CA HIS A 16 11.22 -2.69 -7.36
C HIS A 16 11.17 -2.46 -5.84
N PHE A 17 11.69 -3.38 -5.04
CA PHE A 17 11.59 -3.34 -3.57
C PHE A 17 12.31 -2.14 -2.96
N MET A 18 11.61 -1.35 -2.16
CA MET A 18 12.09 -0.10 -1.53
C MET A 18 12.60 0.94 -2.53
N LYS A 19 12.02 1.01 -3.74
CA LYS A 19 12.37 1.99 -4.76
C LYS A 19 11.44 3.21 -4.78
N LEU A 20 10.19 3.06 -4.37
CA LEU A 20 9.26 4.17 -4.23
C LEU A 20 9.27 4.76 -2.82
N ILE A 21 9.52 3.92 -1.81
CA ILE A 21 9.58 4.32 -0.40
C ILE A 21 10.94 3.89 0.14
N PRO A 22 12.02 4.63 -0.17
CA PRO A 22 13.34 4.33 0.35
C PRO A 22 13.42 4.61 1.86
N GLU A 23 14.41 4.07 2.52
CA GLU A 23 14.60 4.15 3.99
C GLU A 23 14.80 5.58 4.51
N ASP A 24 15.29 6.48 3.68
CA ASP A 24 15.55 7.90 3.98
C ASP A 24 14.39 8.84 3.58
N ASP A 25 13.27 8.33 3.07
CA ASP A 25 12.11 9.13 2.65
C ASP A 25 11.55 9.97 3.82
N HIS A 26 11.35 9.34 4.97
CA HIS A 26 10.96 9.97 6.23
C HIS A 26 11.16 9.02 7.41
N LYS A 27 11.02 9.53 8.64
CA LYS A 27 11.31 8.77 9.88
C LYS A 27 10.56 7.43 10.01
N PHE A 28 9.33 7.32 9.51
CA PHE A 28 8.57 6.07 9.57
C PHE A 28 8.98 5.09 8.47
N ALA A 29 9.43 5.58 7.31
CA ALA A 29 10.03 4.73 6.28
C ALA A 29 11.34 4.11 6.80
N GLY A 30 12.20 4.90 7.46
CA GLY A 30 13.41 4.39 8.11
C GLY A 30 13.11 3.38 9.22
N LEU A 31 12.11 3.65 10.07
CA LEU A 31 11.67 2.70 11.09
C LEU A 31 11.15 1.40 10.46
N HIS A 32 10.33 1.51 9.41
CA HIS A 32 9.82 0.35 8.67
C HIS A 32 10.97 -0.49 8.10
N ALA A 33 11.92 0.14 7.40
CA ALA A 33 13.06 -0.54 6.80
C ALA A 33 13.92 -1.30 7.82
N ALA A 34 14.08 -0.72 9.03
CA ALA A 34 14.85 -1.35 10.11
C ALA A 34 14.11 -2.53 10.77
N MET A 35 12.77 -2.52 10.79
CA MET A 35 11.95 -3.48 11.56
C MET A 35 11.16 -4.44 10.68
N PHE A 36 11.11 -4.20 9.38
CA PHE A 36 10.39 -5.03 8.42
C PHE A 36 10.80 -6.50 8.51
N SER A 37 9.81 -7.40 8.57
CA SER A 37 10.05 -8.84 8.75
C SER A 37 9.21 -9.73 7.84
N GLY A 38 8.34 -9.16 7.00
CA GLY A 38 7.49 -9.91 6.08
C GLY A 38 6.52 -9.03 5.31
N GLY A 39 5.63 -9.64 4.55
CA GLY A 39 4.64 -8.94 3.75
C GLY A 39 4.18 -9.74 2.54
N SER A 40 3.69 -9.04 1.52
CA SER A 40 3.17 -9.63 0.29
C SER A 40 3.96 -9.15 -0.92
N PHE A 41 4.27 -10.07 -1.84
CA PHE A 41 4.79 -9.72 -3.16
C PHE A 41 3.86 -10.30 -4.24
N ILE A 42 3.34 -9.43 -5.10
CA ILE A 42 2.45 -9.78 -6.19
C ILE A 42 3.02 -9.25 -7.50
N TYR A 43 3.17 -10.13 -8.47
CA TYR A 43 3.50 -9.78 -9.83
C TYR A 43 2.42 -10.29 -10.78
N VAL A 44 1.82 -9.39 -11.55
CA VAL A 44 0.86 -9.72 -12.60
C VAL A 44 1.56 -9.58 -13.95
N PRO A 45 1.79 -10.69 -14.68
CA PRO A 45 2.50 -10.66 -15.96
C PRO A 45 1.78 -9.85 -17.02
N LYS A 46 2.54 -9.36 -18.00
CA LYS A 46 2.03 -8.57 -19.12
C LYS A 46 0.79 -9.17 -19.79
N GLY A 47 -0.25 -8.33 -19.95
CA GLY A 47 -1.50 -8.69 -20.62
C GLY A 47 -2.41 -9.66 -19.84
N VAL A 48 -2.11 -9.90 -18.56
CA VAL A 48 -2.91 -10.78 -17.70
C VAL A 48 -3.92 -9.96 -16.91
N THR A 49 -5.20 -10.35 -16.97
CA THR A 49 -6.25 -9.83 -16.10
C THR A 49 -6.54 -10.84 -14.98
N ALA A 50 -6.38 -10.42 -13.73
CA ALA A 50 -6.78 -11.23 -12.58
C ALA A 50 -8.31 -11.16 -12.44
N GLU A 51 -9.01 -12.23 -12.79
CA GLU A 51 -10.49 -12.27 -12.79
C GLU A 51 -11.10 -12.11 -11.40
N LEU A 52 -10.40 -12.57 -10.37
CA LEU A 52 -10.83 -12.45 -8.97
C LEU A 52 -9.87 -11.56 -8.19
N PRO A 53 -10.38 -10.78 -7.22
CA PRO A 53 -9.53 -10.02 -6.33
C PRO A 53 -8.59 -10.93 -5.54
N ILE A 54 -7.32 -10.52 -5.43
CA ILE A 54 -6.37 -11.12 -4.48
C ILE A 54 -6.54 -10.41 -3.15
N GLN A 55 -6.56 -11.17 -2.05
CA GLN A 55 -6.75 -10.62 -0.72
C GLN A 55 -5.60 -10.99 0.22
N SER A 56 -5.12 -10.00 0.96
CA SER A 56 -4.28 -10.18 2.16
C SER A 56 -4.97 -9.64 3.40
N TYR A 57 -4.80 -10.33 4.51
CA TYR A 57 -5.36 -9.90 5.79
C TYR A 57 -4.30 -9.93 6.87
N TYR A 58 -4.06 -8.77 7.48
CA TYR A 58 -3.09 -8.57 8.55
C TYR A 58 -3.80 -8.33 9.88
N ARG A 59 -3.43 -9.11 10.88
CA ARG A 59 -4.04 -9.01 12.21
C ARG A 59 -2.99 -8.97 13.31
N MET A 60 -3.06 -7.96 14.13
CA MET A 60 -2.29 -7.92 15.39
C MET A 60 -2.95 -8.80 16.43
N ASN A 61 -2.23 -9.80 16.94
CA ASN A 61 -2.76 -10.79 17.86
C ASN A 61 -2.26 -10.66 19.31
N GLU A 62 -1.34 -9.70 19.57
CA GLU A 62 -0.74 -9.51 20.88
C GLU A 62 -0.71 -8.05 21.33
N PRO A 63 -0.79 -7.77 22.64
CA PRO A 63 -0.70 -6.43 23.19
C PRO A 63 0.74 -5.89 23.20
N GLY A 64 0.92 -4.61 22.89
CA GLY A 64 2.20 -3.91 23.01
C GLY A 64 3.22 -4.29 21.96
N ILE A 65 2.76 -4.74 20.79
CA ILE A 65 3.64 -5.08 19.66
C ILE A 65 3.64 -4.00 18.57
N GLY A 66 4.70 -4.03 17.75
CA GLY A 66 4.77 -3.37 16.45
C GLY A 66 4.58 -4.37 15.31
N GLN A 67 3.84 -3.98 14.28
CA GLN A 67 3.68 -4.72 13.03
C GLN A 67 4.23 -3.88 11.88
N PHE A 68 5.12 -4.49 11.08
CA PHE A 68 5.89 -3.81 10.01
C PHE A 68 5.86 -4.69 8.76
N GLU A 69 4.75 -4.66 8.01
CA GLU A 69 4.63 -5.43 6.77
C GLU A 69 4.92 -4.57 5.55
N HIS A 70 5.47 -5.21 4.51
CA HIS A 70 5.76 -4.58 3.23
C HIS A 70 4.99 -5.28 2.11
N THR A 71 4.11 -4.55 1.46
CA THR A 71 3.40 -5.02 0.27
C THR A 71 4.02 -4.41 -0.98
N LEU A 72 4.56 -5.26 -1.86
CA LEU A 72 5.06 -4.87 -3.16
C LEU A 72 4.18 -5.47 -4.26
N ILE A 73 3.65 -4.61 -5.13
CA ILE A 73 2.80 -5.02 -6.25
C ILE A 73 3.37 -4.46 -7.56
N VAL A 74 3.55 -5.33 -8.54
CA VAL A 74 3.93 -4.94 -9.89
C VAL A 74 2.86 -5.46 -10.85
N VAL A 75 2.13 -4.54 -11.50
CA VAL A 75 1.12 -4.82 -12.52
C VAL A 75 1.72 -4.46 -13.86
N ASP A 76 2.11 -5.47 -14.64
CA ASP A 76 2.87 -5.28 -15.87
C ASP A 76 2.02 -4.72 -17.02
N GLU A 77 2.63 -4.40 -18.14
CA GLU A 77 1.99 -3.71 -19.26
C GLU A 77 0.66 -4.34 -19.69
N GLY A 78 -0.39 -3.52 -19.73
CA GLY A 78 -1.73 -3.91 -20.20
C GLY A 78 -2.41 -4.97 -19.32
N SER A 79 -1.91 -5.20 -18.10
CA SER A 79 -2.51 -6.14 -17.15
C SER A 79 -3.45 -5.44 -16.16
N GLU A 80 -4.25 -6.22 -15.44
CA GLU A 80 -5.24 -5.70 -14.51
C GLU A 80 -5.28 -6.50 -13.21
N LEU A 81 -5.32 -5.80 -12.08
CA LEU A 81 -5.42 -6.38 -10.75
C LEU A 81 -6.33 -5.58 -9.83
N HIS A 82 -7.21 -6.28 -9.12
CA HIS A 82 -7.85 -5.78 -7.91
C HIS A 82 -7.23 -6.49 -6.69
N PHE A 83 -6.62 -5.71 -5.80
CA PHE A 83 -6.06 -6.21 -4.54
C PHE A 83 -6.85 -5.64 -3.36
N ILE A 84 -7.16 -6.50 -2.39
CA ILE A 84 -7.89 -6.13 -1.18
C ILE A 84 -6.99 -6.36 0.03
N GLU A 85 -6.75 -5.32 0.79
CA GLU A 85 -6.01 -5.37 2.05
C GLU A 85 -6.94 -5.18 3.22
N GLY A 86 -6.96 -6.14 4.13
CA GLY A 86 -7.68 -6.05 5.39
C GLY A 86 -6.70 -5.95 6.55
N CYS A 87 -6.90 -4.98 7.45
CA CYS A 87 -6.07 -4.82 8.64
C CYS A 87 -6.94 -4.70 9.89
N SER A 88 -6.57 -5.40 10.97
CA SER A 88 -7.30 -5.28 12.22
C SER A 88 -6.45 -5.52 13.48
N ALA A 89 -6.91 -4.97 14.59
CA ALA A 89 -6.43 -5.32 15.92
C ALA A 89 -7.60 -5.34 16.89
N PRO A 90 -7.70 -6.38 17.75
CA PRO A 90 -8.65 -6.37 18.85
C PRO A 90 -8.23 -5.33 19.90
N LYS A 91 -9.13 -5.03 20.84
CA LYS A 91 -8.84 -4.12 21.95
C LYS A 91 -7.90 -4.78 22.94
N TYR A 92 -6.76 -4.14 23.19
CA TYR A 92 -5.82 -4.51 24.23
C TYR A 92 -5.66 -3.37 25.24
N GLU A 93 -5.05 -3.66 26.41
CA GLU A 93 -4.75 -2.64 27.42
C GLU A 93 -3.52 -1.79 27.06
N LYS A 94 -2.61 -2.33 26.25
CA LYS A 94 -1.39 -1.64 25.78
C LYS A 94 -1.58 -1.05 24.40
N ASN A 95 -0.85 0.02 24.11
CA ASN A 95 -0.78 0.58 22.76
C ASN A 95 -0.04 -0.39 21.82
N ASN A 96 -0.52 -0.44 20.59
CA ASN A 96 0.11 -1.15 19.49
C ASN A 96 0.54 -0.16 18.39
N LEU A 97 1.54 -0.54 17.63
CA LEU A 97 2.07 0.27 16.52
C LEU A 97 1.97 -0.50 15.22
N HIS A 98 1.37 0.11 14.22
CA HIS A 98 1.34 -0.39 12.85
C HIS A 98 2.06 0.58 11.92
N VAL A 99 3.10 0.10 11.23
CA VAL A 99 3.88 0.87 10.25
C VAL A 99 4.03 0.04 8.99
N GLY A 100 2.96 -0.03 8.20
CA GLY A 100 2.93 -0.72 6.93
C GLY A 100 3.56 0.12 5.80
N SER A 101 4.13 -0.54 4.82
CA SER A 101 4.63 0.07 3.60
C SER A 101 4.04 -0.63 2.38
N VAL A 102 3.51 0.15 1.42
CA VAL A 102 2.92 -0.37 0.19
C VAL A 102 3.52 0.33 -1.00
N GLU A 103 4.19 -0.42 -1.86
CA GLU A 103 4.75 0.05 -3.13
C GLU A 103 4.02 -0.60 -4.30
N ILE A 104 3.52 0.20 -5.23
CA ILE A 104 2.76 -0.27 -6.40
C ILE A 104 3.35 0.31 -7.67
N PHE A 105 3.68 -0.57 -8.61
CA PHE A 105 4.14 -0.19 -9.95
C PHE A 105 3.06 -0.58 -10.97
N VAL A 106 2.43 0.43 -11.56
CA VAL A 106 1.43 0.27 -12.62
C VAL A 106 2.10 0.61 -13.94
N LYS A 107 2.44 -0.43 -14.70
CA LYS A 107 3.15 -0.29 -15.97
C LYS A 107 2.22 0.26 -17.06
N LYS A 108 2.77 0.52 -18.24
CA LYS A 108 2.06 1.14 -19.37
C LYS A 108 0.71 0.47 -19.67
N GLY A 109 -0.37 1.25 -19.64
CA GLY A 109 -1.73 0.78 -19.93
C GLY A 109 -2.31 -0.24 -18.96
N ALA A 110 -1.64 -0.47 -17.83
CA ALA A 110 -2.13 -1.38 -16.81
C ALA A 110 -3.16 -0.71 -15.89
N LYS A 111 -3.99 -1.53 -15.22
CA LYS A 111 -5.00 -1.06 -14.27
C LYS A 111 -4.82 -1.72 -12.92
N MET A 112 -4.79 -0.89 -11.89
CA MET A 112 -4.66 -1.34 -10.51
C MET A 112 -5.72 -0.72 -9.62
N ARG A 113 -6.52 -1.56 -8.97
CA ARG A 113 -7.41 -1.16 -7.88
C ARG A 113 -6.89 -1.72 -6.56
N PHE A 114 -6.60 -0.83 -5.61
CA PHE A 114 -6.18 -1.19 -4.26
C PHE A 114 -7.27 -0.79 -3.26
N SER A 115 -7.95 -1.78 -2.70
CA SER A 115 -8.98 -1.56 -1.70
C SER A 115 -8.46 -1.90 -0.31
N THR A 116 -8.57 -0.97 0.64
CA THR A 116 -8.16 -1.19 2.03
C THR A 116 -9.34 -1.05 2.97
N VAL A 117 -9.48 -2.00 3.89
CA VAL A 117 -10.40 -1.89 5.03
C VAL A 117 -9.60 -2.06 6.31
N GLU A 118 -9.44 -0.97 7.03
CA GLU A 118 -8.73 -0.92 8.31
C GLU A 118 -9.73 -0.81 9.47
N SER A 119 -9.70 -1.78 10.39
CA SER A 119 -10.55 -1.81 11.59
C SER A 119 -9.68 -2.00 12.83
N TRP A 120 -9.16 -0.90 13.32
CA TRP A 120 -8.24 -0.87 14.44
C TRP A 120 -8.95 -0.60 15.76
N SER A 121 -8.46 -1.17 16.85
CA SER A 121 -8.84 -0.71 18.19
C SER A 121 -8.27 0.68 18.49
N LYS A 122 -8.93 1.42 19.40
CA LYS A 122 -8.60 2.83 19.73
C LYS A 122 -7.25 3.03 20.47
N ASN A 123 -6.44 2.00 20.58
CA ASN A 123 -5.09 2.06 21.16
C ASN A 123 -3.99 1.74 20.13
N VAL A 124 -4.33 1.69 18.84
CA VAL A 124 -3.38 1.48 17.75
C VAL A 124 -2.92 2.82 17.18
N PHE A 125 -1.61 2.98 17.03
CA PHE A 125 -1.00 4.00 16.17
C PHE A 125 -0.80 3.40 14.79
N ASN A 126 -1.48 3.95 13.79
CA ASN A 126 -1.47 3.47 12.41
C ASN A 126 -0.76 4.50 11.51
N LEU A 127 0.51 4.22 11.18
CA LEU A 127 1.42 5.16 10.52
C LEU A 127 1.92 4.56 9.21
N ASN A 128 1.03 4.44 8.24
CA ASN A 128 1.29 3.76 6.98
C ASN A 128 1.82 4.69 5.89
N THR A 129 2.67 4.14 5.03
CA THR A 129 3.13 4.82 3.82
C THR A 129 2.71 3.99 2.60
N LYS A 130 1.92 4.58 1.70
CA LYS A 130 1.47 3.92 0.46
C LYS A 130 1.87 4.79 -0.73
N ARG A 131 2.53 4.18 -1.73
CA ARG A 131 2.97 4.90 -2.92
C ARG A 131 2.80 4.07 -4.18
N ALA A 132 2.25 4.69 -5.23
CA ALA A 132 2.14 4.10 -6.55
C ALA A 132 2.90 4.93 -7.58
N LEU A 133 3.53 4.27 -8.54
CA LEU A 133 4.09 4.86 -9.76
C LEU A 133 3.26 4.38 -10.94
N VAL A 134 2.72 5.32 -11.72
CA VAL A 134 1.84 5.03 -12.86
C VAL A 134 2.52 5.49 -14.15
N GLU A 135 2.74 4.54 -15.04
CA GLU A 135 3.30 4.79 -16.38
C GLU A 135 2.22 5.21 -17.39
N ALA A 136 2.62 5.47 -18.63
CA ALA A 136 1.75 6.03 -19.67
C ALA A 136 0.43 5.24 -19.85
N GLY A 137 -0.70 5.94 -19.80
CA GLY A 137 -2.03 5.35 -19.95
C GLY A 137 -2.43 4.37 -18.85
N GLY A 138 -1.61 4.23 -17.80
CA GLY A 138 -1.95 3.41 -16.63
C GLY A 138 -3.00 4.06 -15.74
N GLU A 139 -3.72 3.26 -14.97
CA GLU A 139 -4.79 3.70 -14.08
C GLU A 139 -4.57 3.14 -12.68
N MET A 140 -4.60 4.01 -11.65
CA MET A 140 -4.53 3.64 -10.24
C MET A 140 -5.78 4.07 -9.51
N GLU A 141 -6.51 3.13 -8.91
CA GLU A 141 -7.67 3.41 -8.08
C GLU A 141 -7.39 3.01 -6.63
N TRP A 142 -7.51 3.98 -5.72
CA TRP A 142 -7.47 3.74 -4.29
C TRP A 142 -8.87 3.79 -3.69
N VAL A 143 -9.24 2.74 -2.96
CA VAL A 143 -10.48 2.70 -2.16
C VAL A 143 -10.10 2.43 -0.71
N SER A 144 -10.39 3.35 0.19
CA SER A 144 -9.93 3.27 1.57
C SER A 144 -11.07 3.47 2.57
N GLY A 145 -11.23 2.52 3.47
CA GLY A 145 -12.08 2.62 4.65
C GLY A 145 -11.25 2.51 5.92
N THR A 146 -11.14 3.62 6.68
CA THR A 146 -10.33 3.68 7.90
C THR A 146 -11.21 3.89 9.12
N PHE A 147 -11.23 2.88 9.99
CA PHE A 147 -12.01 2.86 11.21
C PHE A 147 -11.13 2.54 12.42
N GLY A 148 -11.42 3.18 13.53
CA GLY A 148 -10.68 2.95 14.77
C GLY A 148 -9.38 3.73 14.83
N SER A 149 -8.33 3.10 15.35
CA SER A 149 -7.02 3.66 15.74
C SER A 149 -7.09 4.79 16.78
N LYS A 150 -5.98 5.05 17.46
CA LYS A 150 -5.77 6.25 18.28
C LYS A 150 -5.31 7.42 17.41
N VAL A 151 -4.33 7.12 16.56
CA VAL A 151 -3.80 8.06 15.57
C VAL A 151 -3.64 7.30 14.26
N THR A 152 -4.16 7.84 13.18
CA THR A 152 -3.85 7.40 11.82
C THR A 152 -3.17 8.53 11.06
N MET A 153 -2.08 8.22 10.37
CA MET A 153 -1.46 9.06 9.35
C MET A 153 -1.35 8.23 8.07
N LEU A 154 -2.16 8.58 7.06
CA LEU A 154 -2.25 7.81 5.83
C LEU A 154 -2.58 8.68 4.62
N TYR A 155 -1.60 8.87 3.74
CA TYR A 155 -1.74 9.61 2.48
C TYR A 155 -1.24 8.74 1.32
N PRO A 156 -2.07 7.88 0.71
CA PRO A 156 -1.70 7.20 -0.53
C PRO A 156 -1.24 8.23 -1.55
N THR A 157 0.00 8.10 -1.99
CA THR A 157 0.62 9.01 -2.96
C THR A 157 0.73 8.31 -4.30
N THR A 158 0.24 8.95 -5.37
CA THR A 158 0.38 8.44 -6.73
C THR A 158 1.26 9.37 -7.55
N ILE A 159 2.32 8.83 -8.14
CA ILE A 159 3.21 9.51 -9.06
C ILE A 159 2.76 9.16 -10.48
N LEU A 160 2.12 10.12 -11.16
CA LEU A 160 1.67 10.01 -12.53
C LEU A 160 2.82 10.38 -13.46
N LYS A 161 3.65 9.37 -13.79
CA LYS A 161 4.92 9.56 -14.51
C LYS A 161 4.76 9.59 -16.03
N GLY A 162 3.77 8.86 -16.54
CA GLY A 162 3.57 8.73 -17.99
C GLY A 162 2.41 9.55 -18.50
N GLU A 163 2.46 9.91 -19.79
CA GLU A 163 1.36 10.63 -20.46
C GLU A 163 0.04 9.87 -20.35
N GLY A 164 -1.04 10.58 -20.02
CA GLY A 164 -2.38 10.01 -19.87
C GLY A 164 -2.55 9.10 -18.65
N ALA A 165 -1.59 9.07 -17.72
CA ALA A 165 -1.74 8.32 -16.49
C ALA A 165 -2.84 8.92 -15.60
N LYS A 166 -3.61 8.06 -14.91
CA LYS A 166 -4.78 8.46 -14.12
C LYS A 166 -4.73 7.92 -12.71
N MET A 167 -5.33 8.67 -11.79
CA MET A 167 -5.54 8.27 -10.41
C MET A 167 -6.95 8.63 -9.95
N GLU A 168 -7.61 7.69 -9.28
CA GLU A 168 -8.82 7.95 -8.51
C GLU A 168 -8.61 7.60 -7.05
N TYR A 169 -9.22 8.39 -6.15
CA TYR A 169 -9.21 8.11 -4.72
C TYR A 169 -10.60 8.26 -4.12
N LEU A 170 -11.08 7.18 -3.51
CA LEU A 170 -12.29 7.17 -2.70
C LEU A 170 -11.94 6.76 -1.28
N GLY A 171 -12.00 7.70 -0.35
CA GLY A 171 -11.69 7.48 1.06
C GLY A 171 -12.86 7.76 1.97
N MET A 172 -13.04 6.89 2.98
CA MET A 172 -13.97 7.10 4.07
C MET A 172 -13.26 6.87 5.41
N SER A 173 -13.36 7.84 6.30
CA SER A 173 -12.78 7.78 7.64
C SER A 173 -13.82 8.17 8.68
N LEU A 174 -13.86 7.45 9.81
CA LEU A 174 -14.76 7.76 10.91
C LEU A 174 -13.96 7.90 12.21
N ALA A 175 -13.93 9.12 12.74
CA ALA A 175 -13.32 9.44 14.03
C ALA A 175 -14.38 9.60 15.12
N SER A 176 -14.08 9.15 16.33
CA SER A 176 -14.93 9.35 17.50
C SER A 176 -14.10 9.52 18.79
N GLY A 177 -14.55 10.40 19.69
CA GLY A 177 -13.83 10.70 20.93
C GLY A 177 -12.50 11.42 20.66
N GLU A 178 -11.41 10.91 21.19
CA GLU A 178 -10.06 11.52 21.11
C GLU A 178 -9.21 10.99 19.94
N GLN A 179 -9.82 10.36 18.94
CA GLN A 179 -9.11 9.84 17.79
C GLN A 179 -8.60 10.95 16.87
N ILE A 180 -7.41 10.79 16.35
CA ILE A 180 -6.81 11.68 15.36
C ILE A 180 -6.64 10.91 14.05
N LEU A 181 -7.42 11.26 13.03
CA LEU A 181 -7.30 10.66 11.70
C LEU A 181 -6.83 11.75 10.72
N ASP A 182 -5.53 11.73 10.44
CA ASP A 182 -4.89 12.59 9.45
C ASP A 182 -4.70 11.77 8.17
N SER A 183 -5.68 11.86 7.27
CA SER A 183 -5.74 11.01 6.07
C SER A 183 -6.25 11.78 4.85
N GLY A 184 -5.80 11.36 3.69
CA GLY A 184 -6.14 11.97 2.42
C GLY A 184 -5.47 11.24 1.27
N ALA A 185 -5.26 11.93 0.16
CA ALA A 185 -4.51 11.43 -0.99
C ALA A 185 -3.60 12.52 -1.56
N LYS A 186 -2.55 12.10 -2.26
CA LYS A 186 -1.61 12.99 -2.96
C LYS A 186 -1.37 12.50 -4.38
N ALA A 187 -1.57 13.36 -5.37
CA ALA A 187 -1.16 13.14 -6.75
C ALA A 187 0.05 14.00 -7.09
N ILE A 188 1.03 13.41 -7.78
CA ILE A 188 2.21 14.10 -8.31
C ILE A 188 2.20 13.89 -9.81
N CYS A 189 1.84 14.93 -10.56
CA CYS A 189 1.74 14.90 -12.03
C CYS A 189 3.10 15.28 -12.63
N LEU A 190 3.75 14.35 -13.33
CA LEU A 190 5.06 14.53 -13.96
C LEU A 190 5.01 14.51 -15.50
N ALA A 191 3.85 14.24 -16.08
CA ALA A 191 3.64 14.16 -17.53
C ALA A 191 2.35 14.87 -17.95
N ASP A 192 2.21 15.09 -19.24
CA ASP A 192 1.02 15.72 -19.82
C ASP A 192 -0.21 14.82 -19.78
N ASN A 193 -1.39 15.43 -19.81
CA ASN A 193 -2.71 14.75 -19.84
C ASN A 193 -2.94 13.78 -18.66
N THR A 194 -2.30 14.00 -17.52
CA THR A 194 -2.54 13.23 -16.30
C THR A 194 -3.77 13.76 -15.54
N SER A 195 -4.51 12.88 -14.87
CA SER A 195 -5.73 13.24 -14.13
C SER A 195 -5.94 12.38 -12.87
#